data_b46ec06b3c113358cadba10e52d285a1
#
_entry.id   b46ec06b3c113358cadba10e52d285a1
#
_cell.length_a   1.000
_cell.length_b   1.000
_cell.length_c   1.000
_cell.angle_alpha   90.00
_cell.angle_beta   90.00
_cell.angle_gamma   90.00
#
_symmetry.space_group_name_H-M   'P 1'
#
loop_
_entity.id
_entity.type
_entity.pdbx_description
1 polymer ?
#
loop_
_entity_poly.entity_id
_entity_poly.type
_entity_poly.pdbx_seq_one_letter_code
_entity_poly.pdbx_strand_id
1 'polypeptide(L)' 'MLCIDCQTGYHAPYDRFERLAANPHAPSFLMRCRLCAALWNENSGVPELLTRTHARWLYPAARI' A
#
# COMPACT_ATOMS: atom_id res chain seq x y z
N MET A 1 -0.97 14.20 2.51
CA MET A 1 0.12 14.28 3.50
C MET A 1 0.22 12.97 4.26
N LEU A 2 1.42 12.45 4.45
CA LEU A 2 1.63 11.20 5.18
C LEU A 2 1.54 11.41 6.68
N CYS A 3 0.95 10.45 7.40
CA CYS A 3 1.03 10.45 8.86
C CYS A 3 2.47 10.15 9.29
N ILE A 4 2.77 10.40 10.56
CA ILE A 4 4.12 10.23 11.09
C ILE A 4 4.64 8.81 10.84
N ASP A 5 3.80 7.79 11.06
CA ASP A 5 4.22 6.41 10.85
C ASP A 5 4.58 6.13 9.39
N CYS A 6 3.79 6.65 8.43
CA CYS A 6 4.10 6.45 7.02
C CYS A 6 5.30 7.26 6.56
N GLN A 7 5.60 8.36 7.21
CA GLN A 7 6.81 9.14 6.91
C GLN A 7 8.09 8.36 7.21
N THR A 8 8.03 7.44 8.19
CA THR A 8 9.18 6.61 8.55
C THR A 8 9.18 5.27 7.82
N GLY A 9 8.13 4.96 7.08
CA GLY A 9 8.06 3.77 6.26
C GLY A 9 6.91 2.84 6.59
N TYR A 10 6.95 1.64 6.02
CA TYR A 10 5.96 0.60 6.24
C TYR A 10 6.40 -0.27 7.40
N HIS A 11 5.84 -0.04 8.58
CA HIS A 11 6.23 -0.75 9.80
C HIS A 11 5.05 -0.90 10.75
N ALA A 12 5.27 -1.63 11.84
CA ALA A 12 4.24 -1.85 12.85
C ALA A 12 3.76 -0.52 13.45
N PRO A 13 2.50 -0.44 13.88
CA PRO A 13 1.52 -1.52 13.88
C PRO A 13 0.92 -1.74 12.49
N TYR A 14 0.90 -3.00 12.06
CA TYR A 14 0.44 -3.33 10.70
C TYR A 14 -1.08 -3.34 10.56
N ASP A 15 -1.81 -3.34 11.67
CA ASP A 15 -3.27 -3.28 11.65
C ASP A 15 -3.80 -1.90 11.24
N ARG A 16 -2.92 -0.89 11.15
CA ARG A 16 -3.32 0.41 10.59
C ARG A 16 -3.48 0.37 9.07
N PHE A 17 -3.05 -0.71 8.42
CA PHE A 17 -3.19 -0.89 6.98
C PHE A 17 -4.36 -1.80 6.65
N GLU A 18 -5.07 -1.48 5.57
CA GLU A 18 -6.09 -2.36 5.02
C GLU A 18 -5.66 -2.85 3.65
N ARG A 19 -5.93 -4.10 3.35
CA ARG A 19 -5.64 -4.67 2.04
C ARG A 19 -6.74 -4.26 1.07
N LEU A 20 -6.35 -3.60 -0.02
CA LEU A 20 -7.29 -3.20 -1.06
C LEU A 20 -7.31 -4.17 -2.24
N ALA A 21 -6.19 -4.78 -2.56
CA ALA A 21 -6.09 -5.68 -3.71
C ALA A 21 -4.88 -6.57 -3.58
N ALA A 22 -4.89 -7.66 -4.36
CA ALA A 22 -3.75 -8.56 -4.49
C ALA A 22 -3.39 -8.69 -5.97
N ASN A 23 -2.09 -8.85 -6.26
CA ASN A 23 -1.63 -9.11 -7.61
C ASN A 23 -1.79 -10.60 -7.89
N PRO A 24 -2.56 -11.01 -8.93
CA PRO A 24 -2.75 -12.43 -9.23
C PRO A 24 -1.50 -13.13 -9.76
N HIS A 25 -0.48 -12.37 -10.19
CA HIS A 25 0.72 -12.91 -10.82
C HIS A 25 1.95 -12.82 -9.93
N ALA A 26 1.85 -12.23 -8.76
CA ALA A 26 2.98 -12.06 -7.85
C ALA A 26 2.49 -12.00 -6.42
N PRO A 27 3.32 -12.38 -5.43
CA PRO A 27 2.92 -12.30 -4.02
C PRO A 27 3.03 -10.86 -3.52
N SER A 28 2.19 -9.98 -4.06
CA SER A 28 2.15 -8.59 -3.67
C SER A 28 0.73 -8.12 -3.41
N PHE A 29 0.60 -7.11 -2.56
CA PHE A 29 -0.68 -6.60 -2.12
C PHE A 29 -0.67 -5.08 -2.13
N LEU A 30 -1.81 -4.48 -2.50
CA LEU A 30 -2.01 -3.06 -2.36
C LEU A 30 -2.59 -2.79 -0.98
N MET A 31 -1.89 -2.02 -0.18
CA MET A 31 -2.28 -1.66 1.18
C MET A 31 -2.55 -0.17 1.27
N ARG A 32 -3.49 0.21 2.13
CA ARG A 32 -3.78 1.62 2.39
C ARG A 32 -3.74 1.87 3.89
N CYS A 33 -3.01 2.91 4.30
CA CYS A 33 -2.99 3.34 5.69
C CYS A 33 -4.34 3.95 6.07
N ARG A 34 -4.94 3.46 7.16
CA ARG A 34 -6.24 3.95 7.62
C ARG A 34 -6.16 5.37 8.19
N LEU A 35 -4.96 5.82 8.55
CA LEU A 35 -4.76 7.14 9.16
C LEU A 35 -4.58 8.24 8.14
N CYS A 36 -3.83 7.99 7.06
CA CYS A 36 -3.48 9.02 6.10
C CYS A 36 -3.82 8.66 4.65
N ALA A 37 -4.37 7.48 4.42
CA ALA A 37 -4.73 6.96 3.09
C ALA A 37 -3.53 6.76 2.15
N ALA A 38 -2.31 6.72 2.68
CA ALA A 38 -1.13 6.41 1.88
C ALA A 38 -1.25 5.01 1.28
N LEU A 39 -0.83 4.87 0.02
CA LEU A 39 -0.88 3.59 -0.69
C LEU A 39 0.50 2.95 -0.69
N TRP A 40 0.54 1.68 -0.35
CA TRP A 40 1.78 0.90 -0.26
C TRP A 40 1.66 -0.37 -1.07
N ASN A 41 2.71 -0.70 -1.80
CA ASN A 41 2.84 -2.00 -2.45
C ASN A 41 3.65 -2.89 -1.52
N GLU A 42 2.98 -3.85 -0.88
CA GLU A 42 3.67 -4.82 -0.04
C GLU A 42 3.96 -6.05 -0.87
N ASN A 43 5.22 -6.27 -1.18
CA ASN A 43 5.66 -7.52 -1.78
C ASN A 43 6.60 -8.24 -0.80
N SER A 44 7.05 -9.43 -1.15
CA SER A 44 7.76 -10.30 -0.21
C SER A 44 9.17 -9.82 0.15
N GLY A 45 9.34 -8.55 0.42
CA GLY A 45 10.65 -8.08 0.84
C GLY A 45 10.74 -6.58 1.00
N VAL A 46 10.25 -5.80 0.05
CA VAL A 46 10.46 -4.36 0.06
C VAL A 46 9.13 -3.63 -0.14
N PRO A 47 8.54 -3.13 0.95
CA PRO A 47 7.35 -2.27 0.82
C PRO A 47 7.71 -0.99 0.09
N GLU A 48 6.79 -0.52 -0.74
CA GLU A 48 7.03 0.62 -1.61
C GLU A 48 5.86 1.59 -1.54
N LEU A 49 6.16 2.86 -1.28
CA LEU A 49 5.14 3.89 -1.28
C LEU A 49 4.73 4.20 -2.72
N LEU A 50 3.43 4.19 -2.98
CA LEU A 50 2.90 4.40 -4.32
C LEU A 50 2.14 5.71 -4.42
N THR A 51 2.21 6.33 -5.59
CA THR A 51 1.24 7.36 -5.97
C THR A 51 -0.05 6.66 -6.37
N ARG A 52 -1.16 7.41 -6.38
CA ARG A 52 -2.45 6.86 -6.82
C ARG A 52 -2.37 6.37 -8.27
N THR A 53 -1.72 7.14 -9.15
CA THR A 53 -1.56 6.76 -10.54
C THR A 53 -0.80 5.45 -10.69
N HIS A 54 0.31 5.30 -9.95
CA HIS A 54 1.12 4.09 -10.01
C HIS A 54 0.35 2.90 -9.43
N ALA A 55 -0.39 3.11 -8.34
CA ALA A 55 -1.20 2.07 -7.74
C ALA A 55 -2.29 1.57 -8.70
N ARG A 56 -2.93 2.47 -9.44
CA ARG A 56 -3.92 2.09 -10.45
C ARG A 56 -3.31 1.29 -11.58
N TRP A 57 -2.08 1.62 -11.93
CA TRP A 57 -1.37 0.91 -12.99
C TRP A 57 -1.02 -0.52 -12.56
N LEU A 58 -0.55 -0.69 -11.32
CA LEU A 58 -0.19 -2.00 -10.79
C LEU A 58 -1.40 -2.85 -10.43
N TYR A 59 -2.47 -2.22 -9.98
CA TYR A 59 -3.68 -2.89 -9.50
C TYR A 59 -4.91 -2.29 -10.18
N PRO A 60 -5.10 -2.55 -11.48
CA PRO A 60 -6.17 -1.90 -12.23
C PRO A 60 -7.58 -2.26 -11.76
N ALA A 61 -7.74 -3.38 -11.06
CA ALA A 61 -9.04 -3.79 -10.53
C ALA A 61 -9.35 -3.12 -9.19
N ALA A 62 -8.39 -2.47 -8.56
CA ALA A 62 -8.61 -1.79 -7.29
C ALA A 62 -9.38 -0.48 -7.52
N ARG A 63 -10.30 -0.19 -6.60
CA ARG A 63 -11.08 1.05 -6.65
C ARG A 63 -10.40 2.10 -5.80
N ILE A 64 -9.54 2.87 -6.42
CA ILE A 64 -8.80 3.92 -5.72
C ILE A 64 -8.83 5.24 -6.48
#